data_c8477798907ed0a080bc0505f3f0bf86
#
_entry.id   c8477798907ed0a080bc0505f3f0bf86
#
_cell.length_a   1.000
_cell.length_b   1.000
_cell.length_c   1.000
_cell.angle_alpha   90.00
_cell.angle_beta   90.00
_cell.angle_gamma   90.00
#
_symmetry.space_group_name_H-M   'P 1'
#
loop_
_entity.id
_entity.type
_entity.pdbx_description
1 polymer ?
#
loop_
_entity_poly.entity_id
_entity_poly.type
_entity_poly.pdbx_seq_one_letter_code
_entity_poly.pdbx_strand_id
1 'polypeptide(L)'
;MVFELEFTQQALIDIAKHKKSGNKVVLNKIHTFLEELIEQPYSGTGKPEALKHDFSGYWSRRINKEHRLVYRVAENTIYINSVYGHYF
;
A
#
# COMPACT_ATOMS: atom_id res chain seq x y z
N MET A 1 -1.15 15.38 -12.19
CA MET A 1 -0.51 15.74 -10.91
C MET A 1 0.16 14.52 -10.32
N VAL A 2 1.37 14.68 -9.84
CA VAL A 2 2.17 13.57 -9.29
C VAL A 2 2.16 13.66 -7.78
N PHE A 3 1.87 12.53 -7.11
CA PHE A 3 1.87 12.45 -5.66
C PHE A 3 3.23 12.02 -5.15
N GLU A 4 3.56 12.42 -3.93
CA GLU A 4 4.76 11.99 -3.25
C GLU A 4 4.45 10.80 -2.36
N LEU A 5 5.43 9.94 -2.14
CA LEU A 5 5.27 8.77 -1.27
C LEU A 5 6.04 8.98 0.04
N GLU A 6 5.40 8.64 1.14
CA GLU A 6 6.01 8.59 2.46
C GLU A 6 5.71 7.23 3.07
N PHE A 7 6.71 6.64 3.71
CA PHE A 7 6.56 5.30 4.31
C PHE A 7 6.61 5.42 5.83
N THR A 8 5.64 4.79 6.50
CA THR A 8 5.70 4.67 7.95
C THR A 8 6.79 3.67 8.32
N GLN A 9 7.21 3.68 9.57
CA GLN A 9 8.17 2.71 10.05
C GLN A 9 7.63 1.29 9.90
N GLN A 10 6.34 1.10 10.16
CA GLN A 10 5.70 -0.22 9.99
C GLN A 10 5.78 -0.68 8.54
N ALA A 11 5.54 0.21 7.57
CA ALA A 11 5.64 -0.15 6.16
C ALA A 11 7.06 -0.58 5.79
N LEU A 12 8.06 0.10 6.30
CA LEU A 12 9.46 -0.28 6.05
C LEU A 12 9.79 -1.64 6.64
N ILE A 13 9.30 -1.92 7.85
CA ILE A 13 9.47 -3.23 8.49
C ILE A 13 8.79 -4.31 7.64
N ASP A 14 7.58 -4.03 7.17
CA ASP A 14 6.81 -4.97 6.35
C ASP A 14 7.52 -5.29 5.03
N ILE A 15 8.06 -4.28 4.37
CA ILE A 15 8.80 -4.47 3.13
C ILE A 15 10.03 -5.35 3.39
N ALA A 16 10.72 -5.11 4.50
CA ALA A 16 11.88 -5.91 4.88
C ALA A 16 11.52 -7.37 5.11
N LYS A 17 10.34 -7.62 5.70
CA LYS A 17 9.83 -9.00 5.87
C LYS A 17 9.66 -9.71 4.54
N HIS A 18 9.06 -9.02 3.56
CA HIS A 18 8.87 -9.61 2.23
C HIS A 18 10.21 -9.88 1.54
N LYS A 19 11.16 -8.98 1.69
CA LYS A 19 12.50 -9.17 1.14
C LYS A 19 13.20 -10.37 1.78
N LYS A 20 13.10 -10.49 3.08
CA LYS A 20 13.73 -11.58 3.81
C LYS A 20 13.15 -12.94 3.44
N SER A 21 11.84 -12.99 3.19
CA SER A 21 11.19 -14.23 2.78
C SER A 21 11.42 -14.57 1.30
N GLY A 22 12.02 -13.66 0.55
CA GLY A 22 12.32 -13.89 -0.86
C GLY A 22 11.11 -13.90 -1.76
N ASN A 23 10.02 -13.29 -1.34
CA ASN A 23 8.77 -13.29 -2.10
C ASN A 23 8.78 -12.23 -3.20
N LYS A 24 9.40 -12.58 -4.32
CA LYS A 24 9.56 -11.64 -5.44
C LYS A 24 8.24 -11.23 -6.07
N VAL A 25 7.26 -12.12 -6.10
CA VAL A 25 5.94 -11.80 -6.66
C VAL A 25 5.27 -10.68 -5.87
N VAL A 26 5.31 -10.79 -4.54
CA VAL A 26 4.74 -9.75 -3.67
C VAL A 26 5.51 -8.44 -3.83
N LEU A 27 6.84 -8.50 -3.83
CA LEU A 27 7.65 -7.29 -3.97
C LEU A 27 7.39 -6.59 -5.30
N ASN A 28 7.27 -7.34 -6.38
CA ASN A 28 6.97 -6.76 -7.70
C ASN A 28 5.60 -6.10 -7.70
N LYS A 29 4.63 -6.73 -7.06
CA LYS A 29 3.28 -6.17 -6.98
C LYS A 29 3.25 -4.89 -6.16
N ILE A 30 3.96 -4.88 -5.05
CA ILE A 30 4.10 -3.66 -4.23
C ILE A 30 4.71 -2.54 -5.08
N HIS A 31 5.77 -2.84 -5.81
CA HIS A 31 6.42 -1.85 -6.67
C HIS A 31 5.44 -1.27 -7.71
N THR A 32 4.69 -2.16 -8.37
CA THR A 32 3.68 -1.72 -9.34
C THR A 32 2.65 -0.81 -8.70
N PHE A 33 2.17 -1.17 -7.51
CA PHE A 33 1.19 -0.35 -6.80
C PHE A 33 1.76 1.03 -6.46
N LEU A 34 3.00 1.09 -6.01
CA LEU A 34 3.64 2.36 -5.67
C LEU A 34 3.75 3.27 -6.90
N GLU A 35 4.11 2.70 -8.04
CA GLU A 35 4.16 3.47 -9.29
C GLU A 35 2.80 4.00 -9.69
N GLU A 36 1.76 3.17 -9.56
CA GLU A 36 0.40 3.59 -9.88
C GLU A 36 -0.10 4.66 -8.93
N LEU A 37 0.20 4.52 -7.64
CA LEU A 37 -0.27 5.47 -6.62
C LEU A 37 0.23 6.88 -6.89
N ILE A 38 1.46 7.02 -7.36
CA ILE A 38 2.04 8.33 -7.66
C ILE A 38 1.18 9.07 -8.70
N GLU A 39 0.62 8.35 -9.65
CA GLU A 39 -0.20 8.95 -10.71
C GLU A 39 -1.68 8.98 -10.35
N GLN A 40 -2.18 7.91 -9.72
CA GLN A 40 -3.62 7.74 -9.53
C GLN A 40 -3.91 6.93 -8.26
N PRO A 41 -4.04 7.60 -7.09
CA PRO A 41 -4.18 6.87 -5.83
C PRO A 41 -5.53 6.20 -5.62
N TYR A 42 -6.55 6.57 -6.38
CA TYR A 42 -7.91 6.06 -6.13
C TYR A 42 -8.40 5.05 -7.14
N SER A 43 -7.58 4.73 -8.13
CA SER A 43 -7.95 3.74 -9.16
C SER A 43 -6.70 2.96 -9.58
N GLY A 44 -6.92 1.85 -10.30
CA GLY A 44 -5.82 1.02 -10.78
C GLY A 44 -5.96 -0.41 -10.33
N THR A 45 -4.85 -1.15 -10.38
CA THR A 45 -4.85 -2.58 -10.04
C THR A 45 -4.95 -2.83 -8.55
N GLY A 46 -5.31 -4.05 -8.17
CA GLY A 46 -5.44 -4.43 -6.76
C GLY A 46 -6.73 -4.00 -6.11
N LYS A 47 -7.72 -3.58 -6.89
CA LYS A 47 -9.04 -3.15 -6.40
C LYS A 47 -8.94 -2.13 -5.27
N PRO A 48 -8.51 -0.89 -5.56
CA PRO A 48 -8.45 0.14 -4.53
C PRO A 48 -9.79 0.29 -3.84
N GLU A 49 -9.77 0.27 -2.52
CA GLU A 49 -10.98 0.28 -1.71
C GLU A 49 -10.83 1.21 -0.53
N ALA A 50 -11.81 2.11 -0.34
CA ALA A 50 -11.85 2.97 0.83
C ALA A 50 -12.28 2.14 2.04
N LEU A 51 -11.52 2.25 3.13
CA LEU A 51 -11.80 1.49 4.35
C LEU A 51 -12.80 2.25 5.22
N LYS A 52 -13.41 1.52 6.16
CA LYS A 52 -14.48 2.05 7.00
C LYS A 52 -14.13 1.92 8.49
N HIS A 53 -14.99 2.49 9.33
CA HIS A 53 -14.89 2.41 10.78
C HIS A 53 -13.55 2.96 11.29
N ASP A 54 -12.81 2.18 12.03
CA ASP A 54 -11.55 2.62 12.63
C ASP A 54 -10.48 2.98 11.59
N PHE A 55 -10.66 2.51 10.35
CA PHE A 55 -9.73 2.80 9.26
C PHE A 55 -10.29 3.80 8.26
N SER A 56 -11.31 4.56 8.68
CA SER A 56 -11.87 5.62 7.84
C SER A 56 -10.78 6.60 7.44
N GLY A 57 -10.74 6.95 6.16
CA GLY A 57 -9.68 7.80 5.62
C GLY A 57 -8.52 7.04 5.01
N TYR A 58 -8.46 5.75 5.24
CA TYR A 58 -7.44 4.88 4.64
C TYR A 58 -8.02 4.14 3.43
N TRP A 59 -7.12 3.70 2.58
CA TRP A 59 -7.43 2.89 1.41
C TRP A 59 -6.58 1.64 1.43
N SER A 60 -7.03 0.59 0.74
CA SER A 60 -6.22 -0.61 0.58
C SER A 60 -6.22 -1.09 -0.86
N ARG A 61 -5.13 -1.74 -1.24
CA ARG A 61 -5.04 -2.50 -2.50
C ARG A 61 -4.63 -3.91 -2.15
N ARG A 62 -5.27 -4.87 -2.80
CA ARG A 62 -5.02 -6.28 -2.53
C ARG A 62 -3.75 -6.74 -3.23
N ILE A 63 -2.77 -7.18 -2.46
CA ILE A 63 -1.54 -7.76 -3.00
C ILE A 63 -1.80 -9.22 -3.37
N ASN A 64 -2.33 -9.98 -2.41
CA ASN A 64 -2.75 -11.37 -2.61
C ASN A 64 -3.75 -11.73 -1.51
N LYS A 65 -4.00 -13.04 -1.29
CA LYS A 65 -4.95 -13.48 -0.26
C LYS A 65 -4.53 -13.08 1.14
N GLU A 66 -3.23 -12.99 1.38
CA GLU A 66 -2.70 -12.77 2.73
C GLU A 66 -2.35 -11.32 3.02
N HIS A 67 -2.01 -10.54 1.99
CA HIS A 67 -1.42 -9.22 2.20
C HIS A 67 -2.17 -8.13 1.46
N ARG A 68 -2.19 -6.94 2.09
CA ARG A 68 -2.76 -5.74 1.50
C ARG A 68 -1.80 -4.58 1.69
N LEU A 69 -1.82 -3.68 0.74
CA LEU A 69 -1.12 -2.41 0.86
C LEU A 69 -2.12 -1.40 1.38
N VAL A 70 -1.88 -0.87 2.58
CA VAL A 70 -2.77 0.11 3.21
C VAL A 70 -2.12 1.47 3.17
N TYR A 71 -2.88 2.47 2.73
CA TYR A 71 -2.35 3.81 2.56
C TYR A 71 -3.43 4.86 2.82
N ARG A 72 -3.00 6.10 3.01
CA ARG A 72 -3.91 7.24 3.06
C ARG A 72 -3.32 8.38 2.25
N VAL A 73 -4.18 9.26 1.77
CA VAL A 73 -3.77 10.40 0.97
C VAL A 73 -4.08 11.67 1.75
N ALA A 74 -3.09 12.54 1.87
CA ALA A 74 -3.25 13.84 2.49
C ALA A 74 -2.57 14.87 1.58
N GLU A 75 -3.37 15.76 1.02
CA GLU A 75 -2.92 16.74 0.05
C GLU A 75 -2.27 16.05 -1.16
N ASN A 76 -0.99 16.23 -1.40
CA ASN A 76 -0.30 15.58 -2.52
C ASN A 76 0.65 14.49 -2.05
N THR A 77 0.48 14.00 -0.81
CA THR A 77 1.34 12.97 -0.25
C THR A 77 0.53 11.72 0.04
N ILE A 78 1.10 10.57 -0.32
CA ILE A 78 0.51 9.27 -0.04
C ILE A 78 1.36 8.61 1.04
N TYR A 79 0.74 8.33 2.18
CA TYR A 79 1.41 7.69 3.31
C TYR A 79 1.15 6.19 3.24
N ILE A 80 2.21 5.42 3.01
CA ILE A 80 2.12 3.96 2.99
C ILE A 80 2.17 3.48 4.43
N ASN A 81 1.05 2.94 4.89
CA ASN A 81 0.88 2.56 6.29
C ASN A 81 1.41 1.16 6.58
N SER A 82 1.12 0.20 5.72
CA SER A 82 1.54 -1.19 5.90
C SER A 82 1.41 -1.95 4.59
N VAL A 83 2.17 -3.04 4.46
CA VAL A 83 2.13 -3.89 3.26
C VAL A 83 2.18 -5.38 3.62
N TYR A 84 1.93 -5.72 4.88
CA TYR A 84 2.00 -7.10 5.34
C TYR A 84 0.74 -7.45 6.13
N GLY A 85 0.13 -8.59 5.78
CA GLY A 85 -1.08 -9.04 6.44
C GLY A 85 -2.30 -8.22 6.04
N HIS A 86 -3.34 -8.37 6.81
CA HIS A 86 -4.58 -7.59 6.65
C HIS A 86 -4.48 -6.31 7.49
N TYR A 87 -5.40 -5.39 7.24
CA TYR A 87 -5.39 -4.10 7.92
C TYR A 87 -6.10 -4.10 9.28
N PHE A 88 -6.73 -5.19 9.63
CA PHE A 88 -7.42 -5.30 10.92
C PHE A 88 -6.71 -6.23 11.88
#